data_0bacb9e6febbebdc0a8566d071509871
#
_entry.id   0bacb9e6febbebdc0a8566d071509871
#
_cell.length_a   1.000
_cell.length_b   1.000
_cell.length_c   1.000
_cell.angle_alpha   90.00
_cell.angle_beta   90.00
_cell.angle_gamma   90.00
#
_symmetry.space_group_name_H-M   'P 1'
#
loop_
_entity.id
_entity.type
_entity.pdbx_description
1 polymer ?
#
loop_
_entity_poly.entity_id
_entity_poly.type
_entity_poly.pdbx_seq_one_letter_code
_entity_poly.pdbx_strand_id
1 'polypeptide(L)'
;MTRLNELLGTEFPIVQGGMANIATAEFAAAVSNAGALGLIGGGGMDAAGFRESIRRCRTLTDRPFGVNIMLMHPQAEEMADIAAEERVAVITTGAGNPARFIPRWKESGAKVFPVVAAVALARLVERAGADGVIAEGTESGGHVGELTTMALVPQVCDAVGIPVVAAGGIADARQLLAAYALGACGAQVGTCLLVSEECPIHPNYKEAVMKAKDSGTVVTGRIGGTPVRILKNAMAR
;
A
#
# COMPACT_ATOMS: atom_id res chain seq x y z
N MET A 1 13.61 11.18 14.44
CA MET A 1 12.58 10.42 13.68
C MET A 1 13.23 10.03 12.36
N THR A 2 13.35 8.74 12.06
CA THR A 2 13.95 8.26 10.81
C THR A 2 13.01 8.61 9.66
N ARG A 3 13.51 9.21 8.60
CA ARG A 3 12.68 9.59 7.44
C ARG A 3 12.42 8.38 6.55
N LEU A 4 11.21 8.25 6.06
CA LEU A 4 10.80 7.10 5.23
C LEU A 4 11.65 6.95 3.97
N ASN A 5 11.96 8.04 3.30
CA ASN A 5 12.79 8.04 2.10
C ASN A 5 14.22 7.53 2.36
N GLU A 6 14.81 7.84 3.52
CA GLU A 6 16.11 7.30 3.93
C GLU A 6 16.04 5.78 4.16
N LEU A 7 14.93 5.31 4.76
CA LEU A 7 14.69 3.87 4.96
C LEU A 7 14.52 3.10 3.66
N LEU A 8 13.81 3.68 2.70
CA LEU A 8 13.42 3.01 1.46
C LEU A 8 14.41 3.25 0.31
N GLY A 9 15.35 4.19 0.46
CA GLY A 9 16.27 4.60 -0.60
C GLY A 9 15.57 5.39 -1.73
N THR A 10 14.49 6.09 -1.41
CA THR A 10 13.71 6.92 -2.35
C THR A 10 14.05 8.39 -2.20
N GLU A 11 13.63 9.23 -3.15
CA GLU A 11 13.79 10.68 -3.07
C GLU A 11 12.72 11.31 -2.17
N PHE A 12 11.48 10.83 -2.32
CA PHE A 12 10.33 11.33 -1.56
C PHE A 12 9.85 10.31 -0.52
N PRO A 13 9.31 10.77 0.63
CA PRO A 13 8.75 9.90 1.66
C PRO A 13 7.32 9.43 1.31
N ILE A 14 7.16 8.94 0.09
CA ILE A 14 5.88 8.54 -0.51
C ILE A 14 5.97 7.10 -1.01
N VAL A 15 4.92 6.33 -0.71
CA VAL A 15 4.70 4.97 -1.18
C VAL A 15 3.44 4.94 -2.04
N GLN A 16 3.49 4.29 -3.19
CA GLN A 16 2.29 3.96 -3.95
C GLN A 16 1.47 2.89 -3.23
N GLY A 17 0.16 3.04 -3.15
CA GLY A 17 -0.71 1.97 -2.66
C GLY A 17 -0.70 0.73 -3.56
N GLY A 18 -0.70 -0.46 -2.96
CA GLY A 18 -0.82 -1.72 -3.68
C GLY A 18 -2.25 -1.95 -4.18
N MET A 19 -2.53 -1.51 -5.41
CA MET A 19 -3.86 -1.54 -6.02
C MET A 19 -3.99 -2.76 -6.96
N ALA A 20 -4.81 -3.74 -6.59
CA ALA A 20 -5.06 -4.93 -7.41
C ALA A 20 -5.53 -4.54 -8.82
N ASN A 21 -5.01 -5.21 -9.84
CA ASN A 21 -5.27 -4.96 -11.27
C ASN A 21 -4.84 -3.57 -11.82
N ILE A 22 -4.28 -2.69 -10.98
CA ILE A 22 -3.89 -1.33 -11.35
C ILE A 22 -2.39 -1.11 -11.19
N ALA A 23 -1.83 -1.55 -10.07
CA ALA A 23 -0.42 -1.40 -9.75
C ALA A 23 0.41 -2.46 -10.49
N THR A 24 0.59 -2.25 -11.81
CA THR A 24 1.38 -3.10 -12.71
C THR A 24 2.88 -2.85 -12.55
N ALA A 25 3.70 -3.67 -13.20
CA ALA A 25 5.15 -3.50 -13.24
C ALA A 25 5.55 -2.14 -13.84
N GLU A 26 4.92 -1.74 -14.94
CA GLU A 26 5.14 -0.48 -15.63
C GLU A 26 4.80 0.71 -14.74
N PHE A 27 3.64 0.65 -14.07
CA PHE A 27 3.21 1.72 -13.18
C PHE A 27 4.09 1.83 -11.94
N ALA A 28 4.47 0.71 -11.33
CA ALA A 28 5.41 0.70 -10.22
C ALA A 28 6.78 1.27 -10.61
N ALA A 29 7.30 0.89 -11.78
CA ALA A 29 8.55 1.42 -12.29
C ALA A 29 8.47 2.94 -12.55
N ALA A 30 7.38 3.44 -13.12
CA ALA A 30 7.16 4.87 -13.36
C ALA A 30 7.17 5.66 -12.04
N VAL A 31 6.46 5.18 -11.02
CA VAL A 31 6.45 5.79 -9.69
C VAL A 31 7.84 5.78 -9.05
N SER A 32 8.58 4.67 -9.19
CA SER A 32 9.95 4.58 -8.68
C SER A 32 10.91 5.52 -9.40
N ASN A 33 10.80 5.63 -10.72
CA ASN A 33 11.59 6.57 -11.53
C ASN A 33 11.27 8.04 -11.19
N ALA A 34 10.03 8.31 -10.77
CA ALA A 34 9.62 9.63 -10.29
C ALA A 34 10.09 9.94 -8.84
N GLY A 35 10.80 9.02 -8.18
CA GLY A 35 11.44 9.25 -6.88
C GLY A 35 10.63 8.79 -5.64
N ALA A 36 9.44 8.21 -5.81
CA ALA A 36 8.67 7.57 -4.75
C ALA A 36 8.91 6.05 -4.73
N LEU A 37 8.28 5.30 -3.84
CA LEU A 37 8.32 3.83 -3.88
C LEU A 37 7.13 3.31 -4.69
N GLY A 38 7.37 2.76 -5.88
CA GLY A 38 6.39 2.03 -6.65
C GLY A 38 6.13 0.64 -6.07
N LEU A 39 4.88 0.18 -6.08
CA LEU A 39 4.51 -1.16 -5.64
C LEU A 39 3.78 -1.92 -6.74
N ILE A 40 4.18 -3.17 -6.97
CA ILE A 40 3.42 -4.12 -7.80
C ILE A 40 2.32 -4.74 -6.94
N GLY A 41 1.07 -4.66 -7.37
CA GLY A 41 -0.09 -5.21 -6.67
C GLY A 41 -0.37 -6.66 -7.03
N GLY A 42 -0.06 -7.62 -6.17
CA GLY A 42 -0.25 -9.05 -6.42
C GLY A 42 -1.71 -9.54 -6.42
N GLY A 43 -2.65 -8.74 -5.91
CA GLY A 43 -4.04 -9.19 -5.69
C GLY A 43 -4.87 -9.50 -6.95
N GLY A 44 -4.39 -9.18 -8.12
CA GLY A 44 -5.10 -9.36 -9.40
C GLY A 44 -4.45 -10.34 -10.37
N MET A 45 -3.42 -11.06 -9.97
CA MET A 45 -2.65 -11.97 -10.81
C MET A 45 -2.36 -13.29 -10.09
N ASP A 46 -2.02 -14.34 -10.82
CA ASP A 46 -1.51 -15.57 -10.25
C ASP A 46 -0.04 -15.45 -9.83
N ALA A 47 0.49 -16.47 -9.16
CA ALA A 47 1.87 -16.47 -8.67
C ALA A 47 2.91 -16.38 -9.81
N ALA A 48 2.65 -17.01 -10.95
CA ALA A 48 3.54 -16.95 -12.12
C ALA A 48 3.60 -15.53 -12.70
N GLY A 49 2.44 -14.91 -12.90
CA GLY A 49 2.34 -13.51 -13.35
C GLY A 49 2.93 -12.52 -12.35
N PHE A 50 2.84 -12.81 -11.06
CA PHE A 50 3.48 -12.01 -10.01
C PHE A 50 5.00 -12.04 -10.14
N ARG A 51 5.61 -13.21 -10.35
CA ARG A 51 7.05 -13.36 -10.60
C ARG A 51 7.48 -12.64 -11.87
N GLU A 52 6.72 -12.80 -12.96
CA GLU A 52 7.00 -12.11 -14.22
C GLU A 52 6.94 -10.59 -14.06
N SER A 53 5.95 -10.08 -13.34
CA SER A 53 5.81 -8.64 -13.05
C SER A 53 7.01 -8.09 -12.28
N ILE A 54 7.53 -8.82 -11.29
CA ILE A 54 8.75 -8.42 -10.56
C ILE A 54 9.94 -8.33 -11.53
N ARG A 55 10.16 -9.35 -12.34
CA ARG A 55 11.25 -9.39 -13.31
C ARG A 55 11.10 -8.30 -14.36
N ARG A 56 9.88 -8.07 -14.83
CA ARG A 56 9.57 -6.98 -15.78
C ARG A 56 9.88 -5.62 -15.18
N CYS A 57 9.48 -5.36 -13.94
CA CYS A 57 9.76 -4.09 -13.27
C CYS A 57 11.27 -3.80 -13.21
N ARG A 58 12.10 -4.81 -12.92
CA ARG A 58 13.57 -4.68 -12.92
C ARG A 58 14.16 -4.29 -14.28
N THR A 59 13.48 -4.57 -15.39
CA THR A 59 13.94 -4.12 -16.70
C THR A 59 13.56 -2.67 -17.01
N LEU A 60 12.69 -2.07 -16.19
CA LEU A 60 12.13 -0.73 -16.41
C LEU A 60 12.69 0.33 -15.45
N THR A 61 13.31 -0.10 -14.36
CA THR A 61 13.86 0.82 -13.35
C THR A 61 15.04 0.20 -12.60
N ASP A 62 16.06 1.03 -12.34
CA ASP A 62 17.15 0.73 -11.42
C ASP A 62 16.87 1.28 -10.00
N ARG A 63 15.73 1.97 -9.82
CA ARG A 63 15.30 2.53 -8.53
C ARG A 63 14.64 1.46 -7.66
N PRO A 64 14.64 1.62 -6.33
CA PRO A 64 13.90 0.72 -5.44
C PRO A 64 12.42 0.65 -5.80
N PHE A 65 11.88 -0.56 -5.84
CA PHE A 65 10.46 -0.83 -5.91
C PHE A 65 10.09 -1.96 -4.95
N GLY A 66 8.81 -2.12 -4.70
CA GLY A 66 8.32 -3.17 -3.82
C GLY A 66 7.13 -3.92 -4.43
N VAL A 67 6.58 -4.81 -3.62
CA VAL A 67 5.37 -5.57 -3.94
C VAL A 67 4.35 -5.44 -2.82
N ASN A 68 3.07 -5.55 -3.16
CA ASN A 68 1.98 -5.71 -2.20
C ASN A 68 1.35 -7.10 -2.37
N ILE A 69 1.33 -7.88 -1.30
CA ILE A 69 0.72 -9.22 -1.27
C ILE A 69 -0.61 -9.13 -0.51
N MET A 70 -1.71 -9.43 -1.20
CA MET A 70 -3.02 -9.55 -0.57
C MET A 70 -3.14 -10.93 0.09
N LEU A 71 -3.13 -10.99 1.43
CA LEU A 71 -3.04 -12.26 2.16
C LEU A 71 -4.31 -13.13 2.07
N MET A 72 -5.42 -12.56 1.61
CA MET A 72 -6.64 -13.33 1.27
C MET A 72 -6.56 -14.01 -0.11
N HIS A 73 -5.52 -13.75 -0.90
CA HIS A 73 -5.36 -14.37 -2.21
C HIS A 73 -5.06 -15.87 -2.05
N PRO A 74 -5.68 -16.77 -2.86
CA PRO A 74 -5.47 -18.22 -2.76
C PRO A 74 -3.99 -18.65 -2.85
N GLN A 75 -3.19 -17.93 -3.64
CA GLN A 75 -1.75 -18.19 -3.82
C GLN A 75 -0.87 -17.23 -3.01
N ALA A 76 -1.37 -16.65 -1.92
CA ALA A 76 -0.60 -15.69 -1.11
C ALA A 76 0.70 -16.30 -0.56
N GLU A 77 0.70 -17.58 -0.22
CA GLU A 77 1.88 -18.30 0.28
C GLU A 77 2.96 -18.42 -0.80
N GLU A 78 2.57 -18.85 -2.00
CA GLU A 78 3.48 -18.94 -3.14
C GLU A 78 4.03 -17.56 -3.54
N MET A 79 3.20 -16.52 -3.54
CA MET A 79 3.65 -15.14 -3.77
C MET A 79 4.62 -14.65 -2.70
N ALA A 80 4.41 -15.07 -1.44
CA ALA A 80 5.33 -14.74 -0.35
C ALA A 80 6.70 -15.38 -0.57
N ASP A 81 6.74 -16.61 -1.06
CA ASP A 81 7.94 -17.34 -1.44
C ASP A 81 8.66 -16.64 -2.59
N ILE A 82 7.94 -16.31 -3.64
CA ILE A 82 8.44 -15.61 -4.81
C ILE A 82 9.07 -14.27 -4.42
N ALA A 83 8.40 -13.49 -3.55
CA ALA A 83 8.93 -12.20 -3.12
C ALA A 83 10.29 -12.33 -2.40
N ALA A 84 10.47 -13.40 -1.60
CA ALA A 84 11.74 -13.70 -0.94
C ALA A 84 12.81 -14.19 -1.94
N GLU A 85 12.47 -15.14 -2.82
CA GLU A 85 13.36 -15.69 -3.84
C GLU A 85 13.86 -14.61 -4.80
N GLU A 86 12.95 -13.76 -5.26
CA GLU A 86 13.27 -12.62 -6.13
C GLU A 86 13.94 -11.46 -5.36
N ARG A 87 14.15 -11.57 -4.04
CA ARG A 87 14.80 -10.56 -3.20
C ARG A 87 14.25 -9.15 -3.45
N VAL A 88 12.93 -9.01 -3.36
CA VAL A 88 12.27 -7.71 -3.53
C VAL A 88 12.68 -6.78 -2.40
N ALA A 89 13.01 -5.52 -2.72
CA ALA A 89 13.55 -4.58 -1.73
C ALA A 89 12.53 -4.24 -0.62
N VAL A 90 11.25 -4.11 -0.96
CA VAL A 90 10.19 -3.75 -0.02
C VAL A 90 8.96 -4.64 -0.23
N ILE A 91 8.43 -5.19 0.85
CA ILE A 91 7.22 -6.00 0.84
C ILE A 91 6.18 -5.35 1.74
N THR A 92 5.01 -5.05 1.17
CA THR A 92 3.81 -4.62 1.89
C THR A 92 2.76 -5.72 1.81
N THR A 93 1.83 -5.73 2.75
CA THR A 93 0.73 -6.70 2.74
C THR A 93 -0.58 -6.03 3.07
N GLY A 94 -1.68 -6.54 2.53
CA GLY A 94 -3.03 -6.15 2.88
C GLY A 94 -3.91 -7.34 3.19
N ALA A 95 -5.05 -7.10 3.84
CA ALA A 95 -6.12 -8.08 4.06
C ALA A 95 -5.65 -9.36 4.76
N GLY A 96 -5.03 -9.25 5.95
CA GLY A 96 -4.63 -10.41 6.74
C GLY A 96 -3.47 -10.14 7.69
N ASN A 97 -3.03 -11.21 8.37
CA ASN A 97 -1.91 -11.17 9.30
C ASN A 97 -0.65 -11.79 8.66
N PRO A 98 0.39 -10.99 8.38
CA PRO A 98 1.62 -11.45 7.72
C PRO A 98 2.65 -12.05 8.68
N ALA A 99 2.43 -12.11 9.99
CA ALA A 99 3.46 -12.41 10.99
C ALA A 99 4.28 -13.67 10.68
N ARG A 100 3.65 -14.71 10.11
CA ARG A 100 4.33 -15.97 9.75
C ARG A 100 5.33 -15.85 8.60
N PHE A 101 5.17 -14.84 7.73
CA PHE A 101 6.04 -14.63 6.57
C PHE A 101 7.19 -13.67 6.84
N ILE A 102 7.05 -12.78 7.84
CA ILE A 102 8.02 -11.72 8.12
C ILE A 102 9.44 -12.26 8.32
N PRO A 103 9.71 -13.30 9.13
CA PRO A 103 11.08 -13.80 9.31
C PRO A 103 11.75 -14.17 7.98
N ARG A 104 11.05 -14.89 7.12
CA ARG A 104 11.56 -15.30 5.80
C ARG A 104 11.87 -14.12 4.89
N TRP A 105 11.00 -13.12 4.86
CA TRP A 105 11.25 -11.91 4.08
C TRP A 105 12.44 -11.11 4.62
N LYS A 106 12.61 -11.08 5.93
CA LYS A 106 13.77 -10.46 6.56
C LYS A 106 15.08 -11.20 6.20
N GLU A 107 15.07 -12.51 6.17
CA GLU A 107 16.21 -13.33 5.75
C GLU A 107 16.60 -13.08 4.27
N SER A 108 15.62 -12.78 3.40
CA SER A 108 15.90 -12.39 2.01
C SER A 108 16.47 -10.98 1.85
N GLY A 109 16.50 -10.18 2.93
CA GLY A 109 16.96 -8.80 2.95
C GLY A 109 15.86 -7.76 2.67
N ALA A 110 14.60 -8.18 2.51
CA ALA A 110 13.51 -7.26 2.27
C ALA A 110 13.18 -6.40 3.51
N LYS A 111 12.74 -5.17 3.26
CA LYS A 111 12.07 -4.33 4.26
C LYS A 111 10.57 -4.60 4.23
N VAL A 112 9.99 -4.86 5.40
CA VAL A 112 8.61 -5.33 5.52
C VAL A 112 7.75 -4.27 6.19
N PHE A 113 6.72 -3.79 5.48
CA PHE A 113 5.80 -2.73 5.89
C PHE A 113 4.33 -3.21 5.73
N PRO A 114 3.80 -3.99 6.67
CA PRO A 114 2.40 -4.45 6.59
C PRO A 114 1.41 -3.28 6.71
N VAL A 115 0.31 -3.35 5.94
CA VAL A 115 -0.82 -2.44 6.11
C VAL A 115 -1.63 -2.90 7.32
N VAL A 116 -1.91 -1.97 8.22
CA VAL A 116 -2.64 -2.20 9.46
C VAL A 116 -3.79 -1.20 9.62
N ALA A 117 -4.95 -1.69 10.04
CA ALA A 117 -6.13 -0.87 10.32
C ALA A 117 -6.46 -0.81 11.83
N ALA A 118 -5.58 -1.36 12.68
CA ALA A 118 -5.77 -1.39 14.13
C ALA A 118 -4.43 -1.47 14.87
N VAL A 119 -4.37 -0.89 16.06
CA VAL A 119 -3.20 -0.91 16.95
C VAL A 119 -2.77 -2.35 17.32
N ALA A 120 -3.74 -3.24 17.52
CA ALA A 120 -3.45 -4.63 17.88
C ALA A 120 -2.62 -5.35 16.80
N LEU A 121 -2.96 -5.14 15.52
CA LEU A 121 -2.19 -5.70 14.40
C LEU A 121 -0.82 -5.04 14.28
N ALA A 122 -0.72 -3.71 14.48
CA ALA A 122 0.56 -3.00 14.46
C ALA A 122 1.55 -3.59 15.47
N ARG A 123 1.13 -3.77 16.72
CA ARG A 123 1.94 -4.40 17.78
C ARG A 123 2.32 -5.85 17.45
N LEU A 124 1.43 -6.59 16.81
CA LEU A 124 1.68 -7.98 16.44
C LEU A 124 2.76 -8.08 15.37
N VAL A 125 2.68 -7.28 14.30
CA VAL A 125 3.67 -7.32 13.23
C VAL A 125 5.02 -6.73 13.65
N GLU A 126 5.05 -5.74 14.55
CA GLU A 126 6.27 -5.25 15.16
C GLU A 126 7.00 -6.38 15.92
N ARG A 127 6.28 -7.13 16.79
CA ARG A 127 6.87 -8.30 17.47
C ARG A 127 7.34 -9.39 16.53
N ALA A 128 6.74 -9.50 15.35
CA ALA A 128 7.18 -10.43 14.31
C ALA A 128 8.41 -9.94 13.52
N GLY A 129 8.89 -8.71 13.74
CA GLY A 129 10.10 -8.16 13.14
C GLY A 129 9.88 -7.28 11.91
N ALA A 130 8.68 -6.71 11.71
CA ALA A 130 8.44 -5.72 10.67
C ALA A 130 9.36 -4.50 10.81
N ASP A 131 9.79 -3.89 9.70
CA ASP A 131 10.63 -2.68 9.69
C ASP A 131 9.84 -1.39 9.89
N GLY A 132 8.55 -1.44 9.65
CA GLY A 132 7.59 -0.39 9.86
C GLY A 132 6.18 -0.89 9.58
N VAL A 133 5.19 -0.02 9.68
CA VAL A 133 3.79 -0.31 9.35
C VAL A 133 3.18 0.80 8.52
N ILE A 134 2.19 0.45 7.72
CA ILE A 134 1.33 1.40 7.00
C ILE A 134 -0.01 1.45 7.73
N ALA A 135 -0.25 2.50 8.50
CA ALA A 135 -1.51 2.72 9.21
C ALA A 135 -2.55 3.30 8.26
N GLU A 136 -3.50 2.47 7.84
CA GLU A 136 -4.48 2.81 6.81
C GLU A 136 -5.85 3.09 7.39
N GLY A 137 -6.29 4.34 7.29
CA GLY A 137 -7.61 4.79 7.71
C GLY A 137 -8.71 4.46 6.71
N THR A 138 -9.97 4.55 7.17
CA THR A 138 -11.18 4.25 6.38
C THR A 138 -11.38 5.19 5.18
N GLU A 139 -10.63 6.29 5.07
CA GLU A 139 -10.67 7.19 3.92
C GLU A 139 -9.98 6.60 2.67
N SER A 140 -9.22 5.51 2.82
CA SER A 140 -8.57 4.84 1.69
C SER A 140 -9.59 4.25 0.70
N GLY A 141 -9.16 4.01 -0.53
CA GLY A 141 -9.89 3.22 -1.53
C GLY A 141 -9.64 1.72 -1.36
N GLY A 142 -10.53 0.88 -1.87
CA GLY A 142 -10.44 -0.56 -1.72
C GLY A 142 -10.91 -1.05 -0.35
N HIS A 143 -10.30 -2.12 0.18
CA HIS A 143 -10.64 -2.67 1.48
C HIS A 143 -10.34 -1.66 2.60
N VAL A 144 -11.30 -1.42 3.48
CA VAL A 144 -11.15 -0.40 4.53
C VAL A 144 -11.47 -0.97 5.91
N GLY A 145 -10.75 -0.47 6.91
CA GLY A 145 -11.09 -0.63 8.32
C GLY A 145 -12.16 0.37 8.77
N GLU A 146 -12.37 0.48 10.08
CA GLU A 146 -13.40 1.35 10.66
C GLU A 146 -12.84 2.70 11.10
N LEU A 147 -11.58 2.73 11.57
CA LEU A 147 -10.98 3.95 12.11
C LEU A 147 -10.57 4.91 10.99
N THR A 148 -10.80 6.21 11.22
CA THR A 148 -10.29 7.26 10.34
C THR A 148 -8.77 7.41 10.48
N THR A 149 -8.11 7.94 9.45
CA THR A 149 -6.68 8.23 9.45
C THR A 149 -6.29 9.12 10.64
N MET A 150 -7.08 10.16 10.91
CA MET A 150 -6.87 11.09 12.02
C MET A 150 -6.91 10.39 13.39
N ALA A 151 -7.74 9.37 13.57
CA ALA A 151 -7.85 8.63 14.81
C ALA A 151 -6.83 7.48 14.92
N LEU A 152 -6.54 6.80 13.80
CA LEU A 152 -5.70 5.60 13.79
C LEU A 152 -4.21 5.94 13.91
N VAL A 153 -3.72 6.87 13.08
CA VAL A 153 -2.28 7.14 12.94
C VAL A 153 -1.61 7.49 14.27
N PRO A 154 -2.11 8.46 15.08
CA PRO A 154 -1.44 8.79 16.34
C PRO A 154 -1.46 7.62 17.33
N GLN A 155 -2.55 6.85 17.39
CA GLN A 155 -2.63 5.69 18.27
C GLN A 155 -1.62 4.60 17.88
N VAL A 156 -1.38 4.39 16.58
CA VAL A 156 -0.37 3.44 16.10
C VAL A 156 1.03 3.99 16.40
N CYS A 157 1.29 5.28 16.15
CA CYS A 157 2.59 5.92 16.45
C CYS A 157 2.95 5.83 17.94
N ASP A 158 1.97 5.99 18.83
CA ASP A 158 2.18 5.86 20.28
C ASP A 158 2.35 4.41 20.75
N ALA A 159 1.89 3.44 19.96
CA ALA A 159 1.82 2.05 20.34
C ALA A 159 3.00 1.18 19.92
N VAL A 160 3.78 1.62 18.90
CA VAL A 160 4.90 0.88 18.32
C VAL A 160 6.16 1.72 18.27
N GLY A 161 7.34 1.08 18.36
CA GLY A 161 8.64 1.73 18.26
C GLY A 161 9.20 1.78 16.83
N ILE A 162 8.52 1.15 15.86
CA ILE A 162 8.91 1.11 14.45
C ILE A 162 8.26 2.26 13.65
N PRO A 163 8.84 2.68 12.52
CA PRO A 163 8.29 3.72 11.64
C PRO A 163 6.85 3.46 11.21
N VAL A 164 6.02 4.50 11.25
CA VAL A 164 4.62 4.46 10.82
C VAL A 164 4.45 5.33 9.58
N VAL A 165 3.90 4.74 8.52
CA VAL A 165 3.50 5.43 7.29
C VAL A 165 1.99 5.65 7.36
N ALA A 166 1.52 6.86 7.14
CA ALA A 166 0.08 7.15 7.12
C ALA A 166 -0.52 6.83 5.74
N ALA A 167 -1.72 6.26 5.72
CA ALA A 167 -2.47 5.98 4.50
C ALA A 167 -3.97 6.28 4.69
N GLY A 168 -4.62 6.68 3.61
CA GLY A 168 -6.04 7.02 3.60
C GLY A 168 -6.29 8.54 3.61
N GLY A 169 -6.89 9.05 2.54
CA GLY A 169 -7.25 10.46 2.40
C GLY A 169 -6.09 11.43 2.16
N ILE A 170 -4.90 10.95 1.83
CA ILE A 170 -3.71 11.78 1.59
C ILE A 170 -3.51 11.94 0.09
N ALA A 171 -3.57 13.19 -0.41
CA ALA A 171 -3.46 13.49 -1.84
C ALA A 171 -2.69 14.79 -2.12
N ASP A 172 -2.39 15.62 -1.12
CA ASP A 172 -1.63 16.85 -1.27
C ASP A 172 -0.66 17.11 -0.10
N ALA A 173 0.15 18.17 -0.23
CA ALA A 173 1.18 18.53 0.74
C ALA A 173 0.62 18.85 2.14
N ARG A 174 -0.59 19.42 2.26
CA ARG A 174 -1.23 19.77 3.55
C ARG A 174 -1.55 18.50 4.34
N GLN A 175 -2.03 17.46 3.64
CA GLN A 175 -2.36 16.18 4.25
C GLN A 175 -1.10 15.39 4.61
N LEU A 176 -0.02 15.51 3.81
CA LEU A 176 1.27 14.95 4.17
C LEU A 176 1.86 15.63 5.43
N LEU A 177 1.75 16.97 5.53
CA LEU A 177 2.16 17.70 6.73
C LEU A 177 1.32 17.29 7.95
N ALA A 178 0.02 17.08 7.77
CA ALA A 178 -0.84 16.57 8.83
C ALA A 178 -0.42 15.16 9.27
N ALA A 179 -0.05 14.27 8.34
CA ALA A 179 0.48 12.94 8.66
C ALA A 179 1.75 13.02 9.52
N TYR A 180 2.68 13.93 9.21
CA TYR A 180 3.84 14.20 10.05
C TYR A 180 3.46 14.72 11.44
N ALA A 181 2.50 15.64 11.53
CA ALA A 181 2.02 16.16 12.81
C ALA A 181 1.37 15.07 13.68
N LEU A 182 0.79 14.03 13.06
CA LEU A 182 0.25 12.85 13.74
C LEU A 182 1.32 11.81 14.13
N GLY A 183 2.60 12.05 13.79
CA GLY A 183 3.72 11.18 14.15
C GLY A 183 4.19 10.24 13.04
N ALA A 184 3.57 10.22 11.86
CA ALA A 184 4.01 9.39 10.74
C ALA A 184 5.34 9.86 10.15
N CYS A 185 6.09 8.95 9.52
CA CYS A 185 7.37 9.23 8.86
C CYS A 185 7.25 9.47 7.34
N GLY A 186 6.06 9.34 6.78
CA GLY A 186 5.73 9.50 5.37
C GLY A 186 4.30 9.08 5.08
N ALA A 187 3.94 8.98 3.81
CA ALA A 187 2.59 8.63 3.39
C ALA A 187 2.53 7.58 2.29
N GLN A 188 1.51 6.71 2.35
CA GLN A 188 1.07 5.90 1.23
C GLN A 188 -0.10 6.60 0.53
N VAL A 189 -0.02 6.72 -0.78
CA VAL A 189 -1.04 7.38 -1.62
C VAL A 189 -1.52 6.43 -2.72
N GLY A 190 -2.79 6.53 -3.08
CA GLY A 190 -3.40 5.68 -4.11
C GLY A 190 -4.17 6.50 -5.13
N THR A 191 -5.37 6.98 -4.75
CA THR A 191 -6.33 7.60 -5.67
C THR A 191 -5.76 8.78 -6.47
N CYS A 192 -4.87 9.60 -5.89
CA CYS A 192 -4.25 10.71 -6.60
C CYS A 192 -3.33 10.24 -7.75
N LEU A 193 -2.78 9.03 -7.67
CA LEU A 193 -1.95 8.45 -8.73
C LEU A 193 -2.78 7.82 -9.87
N LEU A 194 -4.07 7.57 -9.67
CA LEU A 194 -4.93 6.96 -10.68
C LEU A 194 -5.10 7.84 -11.94
N VAL A 195 -4.93 9.14 -11.80
CA VAL A 195 -5.12 10.10 -12.89
C VAL A 195 -3.84 10.39 -13.67
N SER A 196 -2.69 9.83 -13.25
CA SER A 196 -1.43 9.96 -13.99
C SER A 196 -1.50 9.27 -15.38
N GLU A 197 -0.67 9.70 -16.32
CA GLU A 197 -0.64 9.11 -17.65
C GLU A 197 -0.20 7.64 -17.61
N GLU A 198 0.75 7.32 -16.74
CA GLU A 198 1.35 5.99 -16.58
C GLU A 198 0.41 4.97 -15.91
N CYS A 199 -0.65 5.42 -15.26
CA CYS A 199 -1.63 4.52 -14.66
C CYS A 199 -2.43 3.82 -15.76
N PRO A 200 -2.51 2.47 -15.79
CA PRO A 200 -3.07 1.70 -16.90
C PRO A 200 -4.60 1.67 -16.95
N ILE A 201 -5.30 2.34 -16.03
CA ILE A 201 -6.76 2.31 -15.99
C ILE A 201 -7.37 3.03 -17.19
N HIS A 202 -8.60 2.60 -17.54
CA HIS A 202 -9.33 3.19 -18.68
C HIS A 202 -9.55 4.70 -18.49
N PRO A 203 -9.41 5.53 -19.57
CA PRO A 203 -9.59 6.98 -19.50
C PRO A 203 -10.90 7.43 -18.85
N ASN A 204 -12.01 6.72 -19.09
CA ASN A 204 -13.31 7.04 -18.46
C ASN A 204 -13.25 6.90 -16.92
N TYR A 205 -12.42 5.99 -16.40
CA TYR A 205 -12.25 5.86 -14.96
C TYR A 205 -11.43 7.04 -14.40
N LYS A 206 -10.35 7.44 -15.09
CA LYS A 206 -9.58 8.66 -14.74
C LYS A 206 -10.50 9.88 -14.71
N GLU A 207 -11.32 10.03 -15.74
CA GLU A 207 -12.28 11.12 -15.82
C GLU A 207 -13.31 11.09 -14.68
N ALA A 208 -13.81 9.91 -14.32
CA ALA A 208 -14.73 9.74 -13.19
C ALA A 208 -14.06 10.13 -11.85
N VAL A 209 -12.80 9.80 -11.65
CA VAL A 209 -12.02 10.23 -10.48
C VAL A 209 -11.86 11.74 -10.45
N MET A 210 -11.48 12.36 -11.57
CA MET A 210 -11.29 13.82 -11.67
C MET A 210 -12.59 14.61 -11.46
N LYS A 211 -13.74 14.07 -11.90
CA LYS A 211 -15.06 14.70 -11.75
C LYS A 211 -15.75 14.40 -10.42
N ALA A 212 -15.21 13.46 -9.62
CA ALA A 212 -15.80 13.09 -8.35
C ALA A 212 -15.83 14.28 -7.39
N LYS A 213 -16.96 14.46 -6.74
CA LYS A 213 -17.14 15.47 -5.68
C LYS A 213 -16.72 14.90 -4.33
N ASP A 214 -16.67 15.74 -3.31
CA ASP A 214 -16.39 15.39 -1.90
C ASP A 214 -17.19 14.18 -1.39
N SER A 215 -18.43 14.05 -1.80
CA SER A 215 -19.32 12.93 -1.48
C SER A 215 -19.36 11.83 -2.56
N GLY A 216 -18.36 11.79 -3.46
CA GLY A 216 -18.32 10.91 -4.64
C GLY A 216 -18.00 9.44 -4.36
N THR A 217 -17.72 9.06 -3.11
CA THR A 217 -17.42 7.66 -2.75
C THR A 217 -18.47 7.09 -1.79
N VAL A 218 -18.48 5.76 -1.68
CA VAL A 218 -19.32 5.01 -0.72
C VAL A 218 -18.57 3.77 -0.26
N VAL A 219 -18.82 3.33 0.96
CA VAL A 219 -18.36 2.04 1.47
C VAL A 219 -19.48 1.03 1.32
N THR A 220 -19.22 -0.04 0.56
CA THR A 220 -20.12 -1.18 0.34
C THR A 220 -19.56 -2.43 1.02
N GLY A 221 -20.30 -3.55 1.01
CA GLY A 221 -19.82 -4.84 1.48
C GLY A 221 -19.76 -5.02 3.01
N ARG A 222 -20.27 -4.06 3.81
CA ARG A 222 -20.26 -4.18 5.28
C ARG A 222 -21.04 -5.40 5.79
N ILE A 223 -22.19 -5.71 5.17
CA ILE A 223 -23.02 -6.87 5.54
C ILE A 223 -22.29 -8.19 5.22
N GLY A 224 -21.52 -8.22 4.13
CA GLY A 224 -20.73 -9.40 3.74
C GLY A 224 -19.37 -9.53 4.47
N GLY A 225 -19.07 -8.65 5.43
CA GLY A 225 -17.83 -8.70 6.20
C GLY A 225 -16.58 -8.21 5.46
N THR A 226 -16.73 -7.68 4.25
CA THR A 226 -15.61 -7.17 3.43
C THR A 226 -15.90 -5.75 2.96
N PRO A 227 -15.77 -4.74 3.82
CA PRO A 227 -16.06 -3.36 3.46
C PRO A 227 -15.05 -2.83 2.44
N VAL A 228 -15.56 -2.23 1.36
CA VAL A 228 -14.76 -1.67 0.26
C VAL A 228 -15.25 -0.27 -0.08
N ARG A 229 -14.34 0.72 -0.11
CA ARG A 229 -14.62 2.07 -0.61
C ARG A 229 -14.44 2.12 -2.11
N ILE A 230 -15.48 2.55 -2.80
CA ILE A 230 -15.51 2.71 -4.26
C ILE A 230 -16.12 4.05 -4.68
N LEU A 231 -15.93 4.45 -5.92
CA LEU A 231 -16.69 5.53 -6.53
C LEU A 231 -18.17 5.15 -6.59
N LYS A 232 -19.06 6.09 -6.28
CA LYS A 232 -20.50 5.90 -6.42
C LYS A 232 -20.87 5.62 -7.88
N ASN A 233 -21.54 4.52 -8.11
CA ASN A 233 -22.05 4.11 -9.41
C ASN A 233 -23.35 3.30 -9.23
N ALA A 234 -23.97 2.86 -10.34
CA ALA A 234 -25.21 2.10 -10.31
C ALA A 234 -25.09 0.74 -9.57
N MET A 235 -23.88 0.14 -9.53
CA MET A 235 -23.62 -1.13 -8.83
C MET A 235 -23.37 -0.96 -7.33
N ALA A 236 -23.13 0.27 -6.88
CA ALA A 236 -22.83 0.60 -5.48
C ALA A 236 -24.06 0.83 -4.61
N ARG A 237 -25.27 0.55 -5.12
CA ARG A 237 -26.56 0.76 -4.45
C ARG A 237 -27.02 -0.48 -3.71
#